data_067a5d70e1da8b002075a119864446f5
#
_entry.id   067a5d70e1da8b002075a119864446f5
#
_cell.length_a   1.000
_cell.length_b   1.000
_cell.length_c   1.000
_cell.angle_alpha   90.00
_cell.angle_beta   90.00
_cell.angle_gamma   90.00
#
_symmetry.space_group_name_H-M   'P 1'
#
loop_
_entity.id
_entity.type
_entity.pdbx_description
1 polymer ?
#
loop_
_entity_poly.entity_id
_entity_poly.type
_entity_poly.pdbx_seq_one_letter_code
_entity_poly.pdbx_strand_id
1 'polypeptide(L)'
;MYFPPFNSDISRFERKFLVQDMHYPEIVQQVKNNRAAFLPLHQPRYINNIYFDTGDLDFYTDNVSGKGSRKKVRIRWYGDLMGHILKPVLEFKMREGLLGNKLSFPLAPFTVNDKFTNEYIQDIFQKSNLPNWALTILPMLKPALLNMYNRQYFISFNNNFRLTIDDELTYYGIGSGLNNFMEKHVSDDVIVELKYDYKHDGIDSAYVTNNLPFRLSKSSKYVNGFEMLHPMIT
;
A
#
# COMPACT_ATOMS: atom_id res chain seq x y z
N MET A 1 21.33 -6.69 -1.35
CA MET A 1 20.66 -5.68 -0.48
C MET A 1 20.24 -6.37 0.81
N TYR A 2 20.77 -5.94 1.97
CA TYR A 2 20.50 -6.56 3.27
C TYR A 2 19.31 -5.88 3.94
N PHE A 3 18.28 -6.66 4.28
CA PHE A 3 17.16 -6.25 5.14
C PHE A 3 17.27 -6.99 6.47
N PRO A 4 16.81 -6.40 7.57
CA PRO A 4 16.87 -7.06 8.86
C PRO A 4 16.09 -8.38 8.84
N PRO A 5 16.47 -9.35 9.69
CA PRO A 5 15.80 -10.65 9.74
C PRO A 5 14.33 -10.50 10.11
N PHE A 6 13.56 -11.45 9.66
CA PHE A 6 12.13 -11.53 9.86
C PHE A 6 11.80 -11.77 11.34
N ASN A 7 10.92 -10.95 11.91
CA ASN A 7 10.34 -11.23 13.22
C ASN A 7 9.01 -11.96 13.01
N SER A 8 8.95 -13.25 13.37
CA SER A 8 7.83 -14.15 13.08
C SER A 8 6.57 -13.94 13.93
N ASP A 9 6.61 -13.04 14.90
CA ASP A 9 5.56 -12.93 15.93
C ASP A 9 4.25 -12.26 15.49
N ILE A 10 4.14 -11.82 14.21
CA ILE A 10 2.93 -11.16 13.72
C ILE A 10 2.48 -11.82 12.41
N SER A 11 1.88 -12.97 12.49
CA SER A 11 1.22 -13.59 11.35
C SER A 11 -0.23 -13.10 11.23
N ARG A 12 -0.45 -12.07 10.43
CA ARG A 12 -1.78 -11.63 10.03
C ARG A 12 -2.05 -12.03 8.59
N PHE A 13 -3.20 -12.61 8.36
CA PHE A 13 -3.69 -12.83 7.01
C PHE A 13 -4.28 -11.58 6.41
N GLU A 14 -4.09 -11.44 5.11
CA GLU A 14 -4.62 -10.36 4.29
C GLU A 14 -5.23 -10.96 3.04
N ARG A 15 -6.56 -10.84 2.90
CA ARG A 15 -7.30 -11.23 1.69
C ARG A 15 -7.73 -9.97 0.96
N LYS A 16 -7.52 -9.95 -0.35
CA LYS A 16 -7.87 -8.81 -1.20
C LYS A 16 -8.89 -9.22 -2.24
N PHE A 17 -9.76 -8.30 -2.52
CA PHE A 17 -10.78 -8.42 -3.53
C PHE A 17 -10.71 -7.18 -4.41
N LEU A 18 -10.55 -7.38 -5.71
CA LEU A 18 -10.66 -6.33 -6.72
C LEU A 18 -12.11 -6.34 -7.20
N VAL A 19 -12.79 -5.23 -7.05
CA VAL A 19 -14.20 -5.08 -7.44
C VAL A 19 -14.28 -4.08 -8.57
N GLN A 20 -14.76 -4.52 -9.74
CA GLN A 20 -14.83 -3.74 -10.98
C GLN A 20 -16.27 -3.58 -11.48
N ASP A 21 -17.16 -4.53 -11.14
CA ASP A 21 -18.51 -4.63 -11.68
C ASP A 21 -19.59 -4.12 -10.70
N MET A 22 -19.20 -3.31 -9.70
CA MET A 22 -20.11 -2.83 -8.67
C MET A 22 -19.76 -1.40 -8.26
N HIS A 23 -20.77 -0.55 -8.09
CA HIS A 23 -20.55 0.83 -7.64
C HIS A 23 -20.18 0.90 -6.15
N TYR A 24 -19.37 1.89 -5.79
CA TYR A 24 -18.89 2.06 -4.42
C TYR A 24 -19.97 2.01 -3.32
N PRO A 25 -21.16 2.67 -3.44
CA PRO A 25 -22.21 2.56 -2.43
C PRO A 25 -22.73 1.13 -2.24
N GLU A 26 -22.80 0.35 -3.31
CA GLU A 26 -23.23 -1.06 -3.28
C GLU A 26 -22.18 -1.91 -2.55
N ILE A 27 -20.89 -1.69 -2.81
CA ILE A 27 -19.79 -2.37 -2.10
C ILE A 27 -19.88 -2.09 -0.59
N VAL A 28 -20.06 -0.82 -0.20
CA VAL A 28 -20.25 -0.42 1.20
C VAL A 28 -21.45 -1.11 1.82
N GLN A 29 -22.57 -1.21 1.08
CA GLN A 29 -23.76 -1.89 1.56
C GLN A 29 -23.54 -3.40 1.75
N GLN A 30 -22.83 -4.06 0.84
CA GLN A 30 -22.46 -5.48 0.98
C GLN A 30 -21.60 -5.72 2.22
N VAL A 31 -20.63 -4.82 2.49
CA VAL A 31 -19.80 -4.91 3.70
C VAL A 31 -20.65 -4.74 4.96
N LYS A 32 -21.58 -3.78 5.00
CA LYS A 32 -22.46 -3.57 6.15
C LYS A 32 -23.44 -4.72 6.36
N ASN A 33 -23.90 -5.35 5.29
CA ASN A 33 -24.83 -6.51 5.35
C ASN A 33 -24.11 -7.82 5.68
N ASN A 34 -22.77 -7.82 5.76
CA ASN A 34 -22.01 -9.02 6.11
C ASN A 34 -22.36 -9.50 7.51
N ARG A 35 -22.46 -10.82 7.68
CA ARG A 35 -22.81 -11.46 8.98
C ARG A 35 -21.82 -11.17 10.11
N ALA A 36 -20.61 -10.72 9.79
CA ALA A 36 -19.65 -10.24 10.79
C ALA A 36 -20.03 -8.88 11.39
N ALA A 37 -21.13 -8.25 10.93
CA ALA A 37 -21.65 -6.97 11.39
C ALA A 37 -20.55 -5.89 11.42
N PHE A 38 -20.02 -5.56 10.26
CA PHE A 38 -18.98 -4.54 10.12
C PHE A 38 -19.50 -3.14 10.43
N LEU A 39 -18.83 -2.46 11.34
CA LEU A 39 -19.09 -1.08 11.75
C LEU A 39 -17.97 -0.16 11.25
N PRO A 40 -18.27 1.09 10.89
CA PRO A 40 -17.24 2.08 10.60
C PRO A 40 -16.29 2.25 11.79
N LEU A 41 -14.97 2.19 11.55
CA LEU A 41 -13.96 2.30 12.60
C LEU A 41 -13.37 3.72 12.68
N HIS A 42 -13.19 4.37 11.54
CA HIS A 42 -12.64 5.73 11.43
C HIS A 42 -13.34 6.48 10.31
N GLN A 43 -13.22 7.82 10.33
CA GLN A 43 -13.62 8.62 9.18
C GLN A 43 -12.77 8.26 7.96
N PRO A 44 -13.35 8.28 6.74
CA PRO A 44 -12.60 8.11 5.51
C PRO A 44 -11.48 9.14 5.40
N ARG A 45 -10.37 8.77 4.76
CA ARG A 45 -9.24 9.68 4.56
C ARG A 45 -8.41 9.31 3.35
N TYR A 46 -7.85 10.30 2.72
CA TYR A 46 -6.87 10.09 1.65
C TYR A 46 -5.55 9.57 2.20
N ILE A 47 -5.02 8.58 1.49
CA ILE A 47 -3.72 7.97 1.75
C ILE A 47 -2.87 8.15 0.51
N ASN A 48 -1.69 8.74 0.70
CA ASN A 48 -0.72 8.97 -0.35
C ASN A 48 0.51 8.10 -0.12
N ASN A 49 1.12 7.61 -1.21
CA ASN A 49 2.36 6.86 -1.12
C ASN A 49 3.28 7.18 -2.29
N ILE A 50 4.58 7.32 -2.01
CA ILE A 50 5.64 7.21 -2.99
C ILE A 50 6.26 5.84 -2.81
N TYR A 51 6.19 4.98 -3.84
CA TYR A 51 6.89 3.70 -3.87
C TYR A 51 8.28 3.87 -4.45
N PHE A 52 9.21 3.09 -3.91
CA PHE A 52 10.60 3.06 -4.33
C PHE A 52 10.96 1.67 -4.86
N ASP A 53 11.79 1.63 -5.89
CA ASP A 53 12.34 0.40 -6.44
C ASP A 53 13.82 0.59 -6.80
N THR A 54 14.50 -0.51 -7.12
CA THR A 54 15.84 -0.48 -7.71
C THR A 54 15.82 0.09 -9.12
N GLY A 55 16.99 0.41 -9.67
CA GLY A 55 17.08 0.84 -11.07
C GLY A 55 16.58 -0.21 -12.07
N ASP A 56 16.67 -1.49 -11.69
CA ASP A 56 16.26 -2.65 -12.51
C ASP A 56 14.85 -3.16 -12.18
N LEU A 57 14.08 -2.45 -11.35
CA LEU A 57 12.71 -2.79 -10.94
C LEU A 57 12.59 -4.17 -10.26
N ASP A 58 13.55 -4.52 -9.41
CA ASP A 58 13.58 -5.82 -8.74
C ASP A 58 12.34 -6.08 -7.88
N PHE A 59 11.83 -5.07 -7.16
CA PHE A 59 10.66 -5.26 -6.29
C PHE A 59 9.37 -5.41 -7.10
N TYR A 60 9.26 -4.72 -8.25
CA TYR A 60 8.20 -4.92 -9.21
C TYR A 60 8.24 -6.35 -9.76
N THR A 61 9.38 -6.77 -10.31
CA THR A 61 9.60 -8.09 -10.91
C THR A 61 9.35 -9.22 -9.92
N ASP A 62 9.85 -9.11 -8.68
CA ASP A 62 9.58 -10.08 -7.60
C ASP A 62 8.08 -10.20 -7.27
N ASN A 63 7.32 -9.10 -7.40
CA ASN A 63 5.87 -9.13 -7.17
C ASN A 63 5.09 -9.76 -8.32
N VAL A 64 5.41 -9.42 -9.57
CA VAL A 64 4.75 -9.95 -10.77
C VAL A 64 5.02 -11.46 -10.90
N SER A 65 6.28 -11.88 -10.77
CA SER A 65 6.67 -13.29 -10.82
C SER A 65 6.13 -14.15 -9.67
N GLY A 66 5.54 -13.52 -8.64
CA GLY A 66 5.01 -14.24 -7.49
C GLY A 66 6.06 -14.86 -6.58
N LYS A 67 7.31 -14.36 -6.62
CA LYS A 67 8.41 -14.83 -5.80
C LYS A 67 8.05 -14.87 -4.31
N GLY A 68 8.44 -15.92 -3.61
CA GLY A 68 8.12 -16.12 -2.19
C GLY A 68 8.67 -15.01 -1.30
N SER A 69 9.91 -14.55 -1.55
CA SER A 69 10.52 -13.41 -0.86
C SER A 69 10.29 -12.14 -1.67
N ARG A 70 9.51 -11.20 -1.12
CA ARG A 70 9.15 -9.94 -1.79
C ARG A 70 9.30 -8.77 -0.87
N LYS A 71 9.69 -7.63 -1.42
CA LYS A 71 9.89 -6.39 -0.69
C LYS A 71 9.09 -5.26 -1.32
N LYS A 72 8.70 -4.29 -0.50
CA LYS A 72 8.13 -3.01 -0.93
C LYS A 72 8.64 -1.94 0.01
N VAL A 73 9.14 -0.87 -0.56
CA VAL A 73 9.57 0.32 0.18
C VAL A 73 8.71 1.49 -0.26
N ARG A 74 8.17 2.23 0.71
CA ARG A 74 7.36 3.41 0.40
C ARG A 74 7.41 4.44 1.50
N ILE A 75 7.21 5.68 1.13
CA ILE A 75 6.81 6.75 2.06
C ILE A 75 5.29 6.83 2.02
N ARG A 76 4.66 6.98 3.18
CA ARG A 76 3.20 7.16 3.31
C ARG A 76 2.89 8.42 4.11
N TRP A 77 1.84 9.12 3.70
CA TRP A 77 1.23 10.19 4.48
C TRP A 77 -0.29 10.26 4.26
N TYR A 78 -0.96 11.06 5.08
CA TYR A 78 -2.41 11.25 5.04
C TYR A 78 -2.76 12.68 4.68
N GLY A 79 -3.94 12.90 4.10
CA GLY A 79 -4.44 14.21 3.70
C GLY A 79 -4.05 14.59 2.27
N ASP A 80 -3.63 15.81 2.06
CA ASP A 80 -3.34 16.35 0.72
C ASP A 80 -2.18 15.62 0.05
N LEU A 81 -2.31 15.41 -1.26
CA LEU A 81 -1.28 14.75 -2.07
C LEU A 81 -0.02 15.62 -2.18
N MET A 82 -0.22 16.92 -2.44
CA MET A 82 0.84 17.89 -2.69
C MET A 82 0.98 18.87 -1.52
N GLY A 83 2.10 19.60 -1.48
CA GLY A 83 2.37 20.59 -0.45
C GLY A 83 3.27 20.08 0.66
N HIS A 84 3.20 20.69 1.83
CA HIS A 84 4.08 20.40 2.95
C HIS A 84 3.55 19.23 3.80
N ILE A 85 4.28 18.15 3.82
CA ILE A 85 3.94 16.89 4.49
C ILE A 85 4.59 16.86 5.87
N LEU A 86 3.77 17.00 6.92
CA LEU A 86 4.25 17.12 8.31
C LEU A 86 4.61 15.79 8.97
N LYS A 87 3.90 14.71 8.64
CA LYS A 87 4.03 13.41 9.32
C LYS A 87 4.19 12.26 8.33
N PRO A 88 5.23 12.29 7.48
CA PRO A 88 5.51 11.18 6.58
C PRO A 88 6.09 9.99 7.33
N VAL A 89 5.80 8.79 6.84
CA VAL A 89 6.29 7.53 7.42
C VAL A 89 6.92 6.69 6.32
N LEU A 90 8.17 6.32 6.50
CA LEU A 90 8.85 5.33 5.66
C LEU A 90 8.45 3.93 6.11
N GLU A 91 7.98 3.11 5.19
CA GLU A 91 7.57 1.74 5.45
C GLU A 91 8.36 0.76 4.57
N PHE A 92 8.95 -0.24 5.22
CA PHE A 92 9.51 -1.43 4.57
C PHE A 92 8.55 -2.59 4.82
N LYS A 93 7.93 -3.11 3.77
CA LYS A 93 7.09 -4.31 3.85
C LYS A 93 7.86 -5.46 3.21
N MET A 94 8.16 -6.46 3.99
CA MET A 94 8.85 -7.69 3.58
C MET A 94 7.88 -8.86 3.69
N ARG A 95 7.98 -9.81 2.78
CA ARG A 95 7.22 -11.06 2.81
C ARG A 95 8.14 -12.23 2.50
N GLU A 96 8.02 -13.29 3.26
CA GLU A 96 8.66 -14.59 3.00
C GLU A 96 7.61 -15.68 3.10
N GLY A 97 7.27 -16.27 1.96
CA GLY A 97 6.17 -17.20 1.84
C GLY A 97 4.84 -16.58 2.27
N LEU A 98 4.24 -17.08 3.33
CA LEU A 98 2.98 -16.57 3.91
C LEU A 98 3.21 -15.50 4.99
N LEU A 99 4.44 -15.37 5.50
CA LEU A 99 4.76 -14.46 6.57
C LEU A 99 5.03 -13.04 6.02
N GLY A 100 4.49 -12.03 6.69
CA GLY A 100 4.69 -10.62 6.36
C GLY A 100 5.23 -9.84 7.54
N ASN A 101 6.29 -9.05 7.33
CA ASN A 101 6.80 -8.10 8.31
C ASN A 101 6.72 -6.68 7.76
N LYS A 102 6.44 -5.73 8.65
CA LYS A 102 6.40 -4.31 8.31
C LYS A 102 7.17 -3.51 9.36
N LEU A 103 8.20 -2.82 8.89
CA LEU A 103 8.93 -1.84 9.68
C LEU A 103 8.51 -0.44 9.25
N SER A 104 8.34 0.46 10.21
CA SER A 104 7.84 1.82 9.96
C SER A 104 8.67 2.83 10.73
N PHE A 105 9.13 3.88 10.07
CA PHE A 105 9.98 4.93 10.64
C PHE A 105 9.41 6.30 10.30
N PRO A 106 9.19 7.18 11.27
CA PRO A 106 8.88 8.58 11.00
C PRO A 106 10.00 9.24 10.19
N LEU A 107 9.63 10.07 9.23
CA LEU A 107 10.59 10.89 8.48
C LEU A 107 10.49 12.36 8.91
N ALA A 108 11.53 13.11 8.64
CA ALA A 108 11.50 14.55 8.68
C ALA A 108 10.42 15.07 7.71
N PRO A 109 9.72 16.19 8.03
CA PRO A 109 8.79 16.83 7.12
C PRO A 109 9.44 17.16 5.77
N PHE A 110 8.68 17.04 4.68
CA PHE A 110 9.16 17.38 3.35
C PHE A 110 8.03 17.95 2.48
N THR A 111 8.36 18.47 1.32
CA THR A 111 7.38 19.05 0.40
C THR A 111 7.28 18.23 -0.88
N VAL A 112 6.06 17.92 -1.31
CA VAL A 112 5.77 17.32 -2.62
C VAL A 112 5.31 18.43 -3.56
N ASN A 113 6.13 18.74 -4.56
CA ASN A 113 5.86 19.73 -5.61
C ASN A 113 6.71 19.40 -6.85
N ASP A 114 6.71 20.29 -7.84
CA ASP A 114 7.49 20.21 -9.08
C ASP A 114 9.03 20.16 -8.88
N LYS A 115 9.51 20.56 -7.70
CA LYS A 115 10.93 20.47 -7.31
C LYS A 115 11.28 19.19 -6.56
N PHE A 116 10.34 18.27 -6.43
CA PHE A 116 10.62 16.96 -5.81
C PHE A 116 11.55 16.15 -6.72
N THR A 117 12.74 15.80 -6.21
CA THR A 117 13.75 15.00 -6.91
C THR A 117 14.24 13.84 -6.05
N ASN A 118 14.98 12.91 -6.66
CA ASN A 118 15.60 11.83 -5.90
C ASN A 118 16.62 12.36 -4.88
N GLU A 119 17.44 13.34 -5.25
CA GLU A 119 18.42 13.97 -4.36
C GLU A 119 17.75 14.62 -3.16
N TYR A 120 16.64 15.32 -3.41
CA TYR A 120 15.86 15.95 -2.34
C TYR A 120 15.37 14.92 -1.31
N ILE A 121 14.79 13.81 -1.75
CA ILE A 121 14.28 12.80 -0.82
C ILE A 121 15.41 12.03 -0.12
N GLN A 122 16.57 11.82 -0.75
CA GLN A 122 17.75 11.26 -0.11
C GLN A 122 18.26 12.15 1.04
N ASP A 123 18.23 13.48 0.87
CA ASP A 123 18.56 14.43 1.92
C ASP A 123 17.57 14.33 3.11
N ILE A 124 16.27 14.16 2.85
CA ILE A 124 15.25 13.90 3.89
C ILE A 124 15.54 12.61 4.64
N PHE A 125 15.95 11.54 3.98
CA PHE A 125 16.35 10.29 4.63
C PHE A 125 17.53 10.50 5.57
N GLN A 126 18.57 11.25 5.16
CA GLN A 126 19.71 11.57 6.01
C GLN A 126 19.35 12.43 7.24
N LYS A 127 18.36 13.32 7.11
CA LYS A 127 17.85 14.17 8.19
C LYS A 127 16.90 13.44 9.14
N SER A 128 16.47 12.22 8.79
CA SER A 128 15.54 11.43 9.57
C SER A 128 16.29 10.45 10.47
N ASN A 129 15.72 10.17 11.65
CA ASN A 129 16.31 9.19 12.58
C ASN A 129 16.04 7.75 12.09
N LEU A 130 16.77 7.32 11.06
CA LEU A 130 16.67 6.00 10.46
C LEU A 130 17.81 5.08 10.94
N PRO A 131 17.56 3.76 11.05
CA PRO A 131 18.63 2.82 11.38
C PRO A 131 19.66 2.70 10.23
N ASN A 132 20.90 2.39 10.58
CA ASN A 132 22.03 2.33 9.63
C ASN A 132 21.75 1.42 8.43
N TRP A 133 21.09 0.27 8.63
CA TRP A 133 20.76 -0.63 7.52
C TRP A 133 19.82 0.04 6.50
N ALA A 134 18.85 0.86 6.96
CA ALA A 134 17.96 1.58 6.05
C ALA A 134 18.72 2.66 5.26
N LEU A 135 19.60 3.42 5.94
CA LEU A 135 20.47 4.42 5.30
C LEU A 135 21.43 3.82 4.28
N THR A 136 21.78 2.53 4.42
CA THR A 136 22.60 1.80 3.41
C THR A 136 21.77 1.39 2.19
N ILE A 137 20.49 1.06 2.35
CA ILE A 137 19.62 0.59 1.26
C ILE A 137 19.03 1.75 0.45
N LEU A 138 18.57 2.80 1.11
CA LEU A 138 17.81 3.88 0.48
C LEU A 138 18.54 4.57 -0.68
N PRO A 139 19.86 4.79 -0.68
CA PRO A 139 20.57 5.35 -1.81
C PRO A 139 20.52 4.50 -3.10
N MET A 140 20.24 3.19 -2.97
CA MET A 140 20.12 2.27 -4.10
C MET A 140 18.71 2.30 -4.73
N LEU A 141 17.75 2.99 -4.09
CA LEU A 141 16.36 3.03 -4.50
C LEU A 141 16.03 4.38 -5.13
N LYS A 142 15.11 4.34 -6.09
CA LYS A 142 14.57 5.52 -6.79
C LYS A 142 13.06 5.57 -6.64
N PRO A 143 12.43 6.76 -6.60
CA PRO A 143 10.99 6.88 -6.72
C PRO A 143 10.51 6.20 -8.01
N ALA A 144 9.47 5.39 -7.93
CA ALA A 144 8.95 4.60 -9.05
C ALA A 144 7.45 4.83 -9.30
N LEU A 145 6.69 5.20 -8.28
CA LEU A 145 5.26 5.46 -8.39
C LEU A 145 4.81 6.37 -7.26
N LEU A 146 4.04 7.41 -7.57
CA LEU A 146 3.24 8.16 -6.61
C LEU A 146 1.78 7.74 -6.76
N ASN A 147 1.09 7.45 -5.66
CA ASN A 147 -0.34 7.19 -5.72
C ASN A 147 -1.11 7.81 -4.56
N MET A 148 -2.39 8.03 -4.82
CA MET A 148 -3.39 8.47 -3.86
C MET A 148 -4.61 7.58 -3.94
N TYR A 149 -5.30 7.37 -2.82
CA TYR A 149 -6.62 6.75 -2.76
C TYR A 149 -7.34 7.17 -1.49
N ASN A 150 -8.68 7.16 -1.54
CA ASN A 150 -9.51 7.32 -0.37
C ASN A 150 -9.69 5.97 0.33
N ARG A 151 -9.64 5.92 1.67
CA ARG A 151 -9.81 4.68 2.44
C ARG A 151 -10.87 4.82 3.50
N GLN A 152 -11.86 3.94 3.43
CA GLN A 152 -12.83 3.71 4.49
C GLN A 152 -12.45 2.49 5.33
N TYR A 153 -12.72 2.55 6.63
CA TYR A 153 -12.29 1.55 7.60
C TYR A 153 -13.49 0.94 8.31
N PHE A 154 -13.48 -0.37 8.43
CA PHE A 154 -14.50 -1.14 9.13
C PHE A 154 -13.86 -2.14 10.08
N ILE A 155 -14.60 -2.47 11.14
CA ILE A 155 -14.25 -3.51 12.09
C ILE A 155 -15.47 -4.40 12.32
N SER A 156 -15.29 -5.72 12.42
CA SER A 156 -16.37 -6.65 12.79
C SER A 156 -16.81 -6.42 14.23
N PHE A 157 -18.04 -6.74 14.54
CA PHE A 157 -18.61 -6.59 15.88
C PHE A 157 -17.73 -7.22 16.99
N ASN A 158 -17.14 -8.38 16.73
CA ASN A 158 -16.24 -9.09 17.64
C ASN A 158 -14.78 -8.61 17.63
N ASN A 159 -14.46 -7.56 16.86
CA ASN A 159 -13.13 -6.98 16.68
C ASN A 159 -12.06 -7.90 16.05
N ASN A 160 -12.41 -9.08 15.58
CA ASN A 160 -11.47 -10.05 15.04
C ASN A 160 -11.08 -9.77 13.57
N PHE A 161 -11.95 -9.08 12.84
CA PHE A 161 -11.76 -8.78 11.42
C PHE A 161 -11.74 -7.29 11.19
N ARG A 162 -10.75 -6.81 10.46
CA ARG A 162 -10.70 -5.44 9.95
C ARG A 162 -10.85 -5.48 8.45
N LEU A 163 -11.72 -4.62 7.94
CA LEU A 163 -11.93 -4.49 6.51
C LEU A 163 -11.70 -3.05 6.10
N THR A 164 -11.05 -2.85 4.97
CA THR A 164 -10.90 -1.53 4.35
C THR A 164 -11.41 -1.56 2.93
N ILE A 165 -12.02 -0.46 2.51
CA ILE A 165 -12.42 -0.20 1.12
C ILE A 165 -11.55 0.96 0.65
N ASP A 166 -10.81 0.75 -0.44
CA ASP A 166 -9.99 1.75 -1.10
C ASP A 166 -10.62 2.06 -2.46
N ASP A 167 -10.98 3.31 -2.66
CA ASP A 167 -11.54 3.86 -3.89
C ASP A 167 -10.79 5.11 -4.37
N GLU A 168 -11.22 5.71 -5.46
CA GLU A 168 -10.59 6.90 -6.05
C GLU A 168 -9.08 6.72 -6.28
N LEU A 169 -8.69 5.50 -6.71
CA LEU A 169 -7.29 5.19 -6.93
C LEU A 169 -6.72 6.04 -8.07
N THR A 170 -5.76 6.87 -7.74
CA THR A 170 -5.04 7.69 -8.72
C THR A 170 -3.55 7.41 -8.64
N TYR A 171 -2.94 7.20 -9.79
CA TYR A 171 -1.52 6.92 -9.97
C TYR A 171 -0.87 8.03 -10.75
N TYR A 172 0.35 8.42 -10.34
CA TYR A 172 1.12 9.49 -10.96
C TYR A 172 2.51 8.99 -11.30
N GLY A 173 2.98 9.33 -12.49
CA GLY A 173 4.38 9.15 -12.87
C GLY A 173 5.28 9.98 -11.98
N ILE A 174 6.35 9.35 -11.48
CA ILE A 174 7.38 9.99 -10.69
C ILE A 174 8.74 9.40 -11.07
N GLY A 175 9.71 10.26 -11.29
CA GLY A 175 11.06 9.87 -11.67
C GLY A 175 12.14 10.45 -10.76
N SER A 176 13.39 10.22 -11.12
CA SER A 176 14.54 10.69 -10.35
C SER A 176 14.83 12.19 -10.53
N GLY A 177 14.42 12.76 -11.67
CA GLY A 177 14.59 14.21 -11.98
C GLY A 177 13.44 15.07 -11.46
N LEU A 178 13.28 16.25 -12.07
CA LEU A 178 12.15 17.13 -11.76
C LEU A 178 10.81 16.47 -12.14
N ASN A 179 9.84 16.56 -11.26
CA ASN A 179 8.54 15.97 -11.42
C ASN A 179 7.45 17.03 -11.59
N ASN A 180 6.72 16.97 -12.70
CA ASN A 180 5.57 17.83 -12.95
C ASN A 180 4.22 17.20 -12.57
N PHE A 181 4.21 15.88 -12.28
CA PHE A 181 3.04 15.09 -11.91
C PHE A 181 1.84 15.20 -12.87
N MET A 182 2.11 15.53 -14.15
CA MET A 182 1.08 15.65 -15.18
C MET A 182 0.61 14.29 -15.69
N GLU A 183 1.52 13.32 -15.76
CA GLU A 183 1.18 11.97 -16.14
C GLU A 183 0.45 11.29 -14.98
N LYS A 184 -0.86 11.08 -15.18
CA LYS A 184 -1.71 10.43 -14.19
C LYS A 184 -2.68 9.45 -14.82
N HIS A 185 -2.99 8.40 -14.09
CA HIS A 185 -4.04 7.45 -14.41
C HIS A 185 -5.01 7.36 -13.23
N VAL A 186 -6.30 7.50 -13.51
CA VAL A 186 -7.39 7.30 -12.54
C VAL A 186 -7.99 5.92 -12.80
N SER A 187 -8.08 5.09 -11.79
CA SER A 187 -8.68 3.75 -11.88
C SER A 187 -10.04 3.74 -11.22
N ASP A 188 -11.01 3.15 -11.91
CA ASP A 188 -12.35 2.88 -11.36
C ASP A 188 -12.40 1.66 -10.44
N ASP A 189 -11.27 0.97 -10.27
CA ASP A 189 -11.16 -0.19 -9.39
C ASP A 189 -11.45 0.17 -7.94
N VAL A 190 -12.18 -0.67 -7.25
CA VAL A 190 -12.32 -0.62 -5.80
C VAL A 190 -11.62 -1.83 -5.19
N ILE A 191 -10.76 -1.58 -4.20
CA ILE A 191 -10.03 -2.65 -3.52
C ILE A 191 -10.58 -2.83 -2.12
N VAL A 192 -11.19 -4.00 -1.87
CA VAL A 192 -11.59 -4.42 -0.53
C VAL A 192 -10.49 -5.29 0.06
N GLU A 193 -10.04 -4.99 1.28
CA GLU A 193 -8.99 -5.72 1.96
C GLU A 193 -9.46 -6.17 3.34
N LEU A 194 -9.51 -7.49 3.57
CA LEU A 194 -9.86 -8.10 4.84
C LEU A 194 -8.58 -8.56 5.55
N LYS A 195 -8.42 -8.14 6.82
CA LYS A 195 -7.29 -8.51 7.69
C LYS A 195 -7.79 -9.16 8.96
N TYR A 196 -7.12 -10.24 9.36
CA TYR A 196 -7.42 -10.97 10.58
C TYR A 196 -6.18 -11.72 11.09
N ASP A 197 -6.20 -12.10 12.36
CA ASP A 197 -5.14 -12.87 13.00
C ASP A 197 -5.16 -14.32 12.51
N TYR A 198 -4.00 -14.99 12.50
CA TYR A 198 -3.83 -16.38 12.06
C TYR A 198 -4.83 -17.35 12.74
N LYS A 199 -5.12 -17.16 14.02
CA LYS A 199 -6.05 -18.00 14.79
C LYS A 199 -7.48 -18.01 14.23
N HIS A 200 -7.86 -17.03 13.41
CA HIS A 200 -9.16 -16.93 12.76
C HIS A 200 -9.17 -17.43 11.31
N ASP A 201 -8.05 -18.03 10.86
CA ASP A 201 -8.05 -18.64 9.52
C ASP A 201 -8.86 -19.96 9.53
N GLY A 202 -9.42 -20.29 8.38
CA GLY A 202 -10.31 -21.46 8.25
C GLY A 202 -11.78 -21.11 8.39
N ILE A 203 -12.49 -21.64 9.39
CA ILE A 203 -13.96 -21.50 9.52
C ILE A 203 -14.38 -20.06 9.72
N ASP A 204 -13.71 -19.31 10.61
CA ASP A 204 -14.08 -17.92 10.90
C ASP A 204 -13.89 -17.03 9.69
N SER A 205 -12.74 -17.13 9.01
CA SER A 205 -12.47 -16.35 7.82
C SER A 205 -13.37 -16.73 6.65
N ALA A 206 -13.70 -18.03 6.50
CA ALA A 206 -14.66 -18.51 5.51
C ALA A 206 -16.07 -17.96 5.77
N TYR A 207 -16.51 -17.90 7.03
CA TYR A 207 -17.79 -17.31 7.41
C TYR A 207 -17.91 -15.85 6.97
N VAL A 208 -16.82 -15.07 7.09
CA VAL A 208 -16.79 -13.68 6.64
C VAL A 208 -16.71 -13.59 5.12
N THR A 209 -15.77 -14.31 4.49
CA THR A 209 -15.49 -14.17 3.06
C THR A 209 -16.58 -14.74 2.16
N ASN A 210 -17.25 -15.84 2.55
CA ASN A 210 -18.34 -16.42 1.77
C ASN A 210 -19.61 -15.54 1.75
N ASN A 211 -19.68 -14.53 2.62
CA ASN A 211 -20.73 -13.53 2.63
C ASN A 211 -20.32 -12.20 1.97
N LEU A 212 -19.19 -12.17 1.26
CA LEU A 212 -18.79 -11.05 0.41
C LEU A 212 -18.92 -11.50 -1.06
N PRO A 213 -19.71 -10.81 -1.88
CA PRO A 213 -19.89 -11.18 -3.30
C PRO A 213 -18.71 -10.70 -4.15
N PHE A 214 -17.49 -10.72 -3.59
CA PHE A 214 -16.29 -10.22 -4.24
C PHE A 214 -15.33 -11.37 -4.58
N ARG A 215 -14.72 -11.29 -5.75
CA ARG A 215 -13.73 -12.27 -6.16
C ARG A 215 -12.39 -12.02 -5.48
N LEU A 216 -11.85 -13.05 -4.81
CA LEU A 216 -10.50 -13.01 -4.24
C LEU A 216 -9.48 -12.80 -5.37
N SER A 217 -8.62 -11.80 -5.20
CA SER A 217 -7.65 -11.41 -6.22
C SER A 217 -6.28 -11.08 -5.61
N LYS A 218 -5.25 -11.26 -6.44
CA LYS A 218 -3.93 -10.70 -6.14
C LYS A 218 -3.93 -9.26 -6.64
N SER A 219 -3.95 -8.30 -5.75
CA SER A 219 -3.86 -6.89 -6.09
C SER A 219 -2.72 -6.21 -5.34
N SER A 220 -1.95 -5.44 -6.07
CA SER A 220 -0.87 -4.62 -5.55
C SER A 220 -0.95 -3.22 -6.16
N LYS A 221 -1.29 -2.21 -5.38
CA LYS A 221 -1.34 -0.83 -5.86
C LYS A 221 -0.05 -0.36 -6.54
N TYR A 222 1.11 -0.90 -6.11
CA TYR A 222 2.38 -0.61 -6.76
C TYR A 222 2.45 -1.23 -8.16
N VAL A 223 2.18 -2.53 -8.27
CA VAL A 223 2.22 -3.22 -9.58
C VAL A 223 1.17 -2.63 -10.52
N ASN A 224 -0.09 -2.60 -10.10
CA ASN A 224 -1.19 -2.12 -10.94
C ASN A 224 -0.93 -0.68 -11.44
N GLY A 225 -0.52 0.23 -10.54
CA GLY A 225 -0.26 1.62 -10.94
C GLY A 225 0.97 1.78 -11.81
N PHE A 226 2.00 0.97 -11.59
CA PHE A 226 3.19 0.99 -12.43
C PHE A 226 2.86 0.50 -13.86
N GLU A 227 2.12 -0.60 -14.00
CA GLU A 227 1.67 -1.14 -15.29
C GLU A 227 0.76 -0.18 -16.06
N MET A 228 -0.15 0.52 -15.36
CA MET A 228 -1.04 1.52 -15.96
C MET A 228 -0.28 2.72 -16.55
N LEU A 229 0.83 3.12 -15.92
CA LEU A 229 1.66 4.23 -16.38
C LEU A 229 2.72 3.79 -17.39
N HIS A 230 3.05 2.51 -17.45
CA HIS A 230 4.10 1.96 -18.33
C HIS A 230 3.60 0.75 -19.12
N PRO A 231 2.57 0.90 -19.98
CA PRO A 231 1.94 -0.22 -20.68
C PRO A 231 2.87 -0.97 -21.64
N MET A 232 4.05 -0.42 -21.96
CA MET A 232 5.04 -1.05 -22.84
C MET A 232 5.99 -2.02 -22.09
N ILE A 233 5.91 -2.11 -20.78
CA ILE A 233 6.76 -2.99 -19.96
C ILE A 233 6.05 -4.32 -19.64
N THR A 234 4.75 -4.40 -19.87
CA THR A 234 3.88 -5.59 -19.69
C THR A 234 3.62 -6.33 -21.05
#